data_e0336243b1791ce8c0a0a05119db99dc
#
_entry.id   e0336243b1791ce8c0a0a05119db99dc
#
_cell.length_a   1.000
_cell.length_b   1.000
_cell.length_c   1.000
_cell.angle_alpha   90.00
_cell.angle_beta   90.00
_cell.angle_gamma   90.00
#
_symmetry.space_group_name_H-M   'P 1'
#
loop_
_entity.id
_entity.type
_entity.pdbx_description
1 polymer ?
#
loop_
_entity_poly.entity_id
_entity_poly.type
_entity_poly.pdbx_seq_one_letter_code
_entity_poly.pdbx_strand_id
1 'polypeptide(L)'
;MKWLIKLCLCLPLLAQAHVLTVKVPSRPVNNLDQEYQYKLLELALTSSGQPFRIQPVELDLNQFTLQQQLSKGKTINVFWMGTSSELESSLIAVPIPLFRGLEGLRLSFIHADAQEKFNQINTLADLKQLKTAQGVGWADNKILENAGIPTFSGRYSSLFRLINDGDKIDFFPRALVEIFAERSELVAQYPNLAIEQHLLIRYPFAQFFFVSPEYPKLAKAIQTGLERAYADGSFMKFFNDNPKIREALASANLDQRVTIALPNPDMTPLLKSIPAQYWEYPPQG
;
A
#
# COMPACT_ATOMS: atom_id res chain seq x y z
N MET A 1 -26.03 -44.14 -58.46
CA MET A 1 -26.36 -43.05 -57.58
C MET A 1 -25.28 -43.01 -56.45
N LYS A 2 -24.26 -42.19 -56.62
CA LYS A 2 -23.08 -42.11 -55.66
C LYS A 2 -23.34 -40.97 -54.68
N TRP A 3 -23.55 -41.34 -53.41
CA TRP A 3 -23.66 -40.35 -52.31
C TRP A 3 -22.23 -39.93 -51.84
N LEU A 4 -21.88 -38.69 -52.08
CA LEU A 4 -20.70 -38.04 -51.52
C LEU A 4 -21.02 -37.53 -50.11
N ILE A 5 -20.50 -38.20 -49.08
CA ILE A 5 -20.54 -37.72 -47.70
C ILE A 5 -19.47 -36.61 -47.58
N LYS A 6 -19.91 -35.35 -47.44
CA LYS A 6 -19.02 -34.25 -47.08
C LYS A 6 -18.72 -34.34 -45.60
N LEU A 7 -17.52 -34.80 -45.26
CA LEU A 7 -16.97 -34.75 -43.89
C LEU A 7 -16.55 -33.29 -43.58
N CYS A 8 -17.39 -32.57 -42.81
CA CYS A 8 -17.00 -31.26 -42.26
C CYS A 8 -15.98 -31.49 -41.13
N LEU A 9 -14.69 -31.28 -41.40
CA LEU A 9 -13.68 -31.16 -40.34
C LEU A 9 -13.89 -29.84 -39.59
N CYS A 10 -14.55 -29.91 -38.43
CA CYS A 10 -14.49 -28.81 -37.45
C CYS A 10 -13.11 -28.83 -36.81
N LEU A 11 -12.20 -28.02 -37.35
CA LEU A 11 -10.94 -27.71 -36.66
C LEU A 11 -11.29 -26.85 -35.40
N PRO A 12 -10.91 -27.29 -34.17
CA PRO A 12 -11.07 -26.44 -33.01
C PRO A 12 -10.17 -25.21 -33.22
N LEU A 13 -10.78 -24.01 -33.25
CA LEU A 13 -10.04 -22.77 -33.08
C LEU A 13 -9.40 -22.83 -31.68
N LEU A 14 -8.12 -23.18 -31.60
CA LEU A 14 -7.30 -22.95 -30.42
C LEU A 14 -7.23 -21.44 -30.23
N ALA A 15 -8.13 -20.90 -29.40
CA ALA A 15 -8.04 -19.54 -28.92
C ALA A 15 -6.67 -19.43 -28.19
N GLN A 16 -5.70 -18.80 -28.83
CA GLN A 16 -4.43 -18.46 -28.19
C GLN A 16 -4.77 -17.60 -26.96
N ALA A 17 -4.63 -18.17 -25.77
CA ALA A 17 -4.80 -17.44 -24.54
C ALA A 17 -3.79 -16.28 -24.53
N HIS A 18 -4.29 -15.05 -24.52
CA HIS A 18 -3.46 -13.86 -24.52
C HIS A 18 -2.74 -13.76 -23.16
N VAL A 19 -1.41 -13.89 -23.17
CA VAL A 19 -0.59 -13.80 -21.96
C VAL A 19 -0.57 -12.34 -21.47
N LEU A 20 -1.03 -12.10 -20.26
CA LEU A 20 -0.98 -10.78 -19.63
C LEU A 20 0.48 -10.41 -19.30
N THR A 21 0.99 -9.36 -19.89
CA THR A 21 2.29 -8.80 -19.52
C THR A 21 2.12 -7.77 -18.41
N VAL A 22 2.72 -8.05 -17.24
CA VAL A 22 2.57 -7.27 -16.02
C VAL A 22 3.91 -6.61 -15.70
N LYS A 23 4.02 -5.30 -15.91
CA LYS A 23 5.24 -4.52 -15.68
C LYS A 23 5.12 -3.78 -14.35
N VAL A 24 5.93 -4.15 -13.38
CA VAL A 24 5.96 -3.57 -12.03
C VAL A 24 7.28 -2.84 -11.78
N PRO A 25 7.29 -1.71 -11.05
CA PRO A 25 8.55 -1.12 -10.63
C PRO A 25 9.24 -2.04 -9.62
N SER A 26 10.55 -2.15 -9.75
CA SER A 26 11.43 -2.79 -8.77
C SER A 26 12.48 -1.79 -8.29
N ARG A 27 12.91 -1.92 -7.05
CA ARG A 27 14.01 -1.14 -6.48
C ARG A 27 15.20 -2.04 -6.22
N PRO A 28 16.45 -1.52 -6.33
CA PRO A 28 17.66 -2.30 -6.06
C PRO A 28 17.76 -2.79 -4.61
N VAL A 29 17.08 -2.10 -3.69
CA VAL A 29 17.06 -2.43 -2.26
C VAL A 29 15.80 -3.23 -1.97
N ASN A 30 15.95 -4.40 -1.32
CA ASN A 30 14.83 -5.20 -0.84
C ASN A 30 13.99 -4.39 0.13
N ASN A 31 12.92 -3.79 -0.38
CA ASN A 31 11.92 -3.13 0.42
C ASN A 31 10.83 -4.15 0.76
N LEU A 32 10.52 -4.27 2.04
CA LEU A 32 9.54 -5.20 2.58
C LEU A 32 8.16 -5.08 1.94
N ASP A 33 7.72 -3.84 1.73
CA ASP A 33 6.43 -3.54 1.13
C ASP A 33 6.36 -4.07 -0.30
N GLN A 34 7.48 -3.97 -1.01
CA GLN A 34 7.57 -4.48 -2.37
C GLN A 34 7.48 -6.01 -2.39
N GLU A 35 8.03 -6.70 -1.41
CA GLU A 35 7.94 -8.16 -1.35
C GLU A 35 6.50 -8.64 -1.10
N TYR A 36 5.77 -8.05 -0.13
CA TYR A 36 4.39 -8.42 0.18
C TYR A 36 3.45 -8.16 -0.99
N GLN A 37 3.42 -6.94 -1.48
CA GLN A 37 2.53 -6.55 -2.57
C GLN A 37 2.85 -7.30 -3.87
N TYR A 38 4.13 -7.54 -4.14
CA TYR A 38 4.53 -8.32 -5.29
C TYR A 38 3.98 -9.76 -5.22
N LYS A 39 4.16 -10.43 -4.08
CA LYS A 39 3.62 -11.78 -3.86
C LYS A 39 2.10 -11.82 -3.85
N LEU A 40 1.46 -10.76 -3.32
CA LEU A 40 0.00 -10.65 -3.40
C LEU A 40 -0.48 -10.46 -4.83
N LEU A 41 0.25 -9.72 -5.65
CA LEU A 41 -0.04 -9.58 -7.08
C LEU A 41 0.10 -10.94 -7.80
N GLU A 42 1.13 -11.72 -7.49
CA GLU A 42 1.32 -13.09 -8.02
C GLU A 42 0.14 -13.99 -7.62
N LEU A 43 -0.29 -13.95 -6.35
CA LEU A 43 -1.46 -14.69 -5.88
C LEU A 43 -2.72 -14.28 -6.65
N ALA A 44 -2.97 -12.98 -6.80
CA ALA A 44 -4.12 -12.46 -7.53
C ALA A 44 -4.13 -12.93 -8.99
N LEU A 45 -3.01 -12.81 -9.68
CA LEU A 45 -2.89 -13.20 -11.08
C LEU A 45 -3.04 -14.73 -11.26
N THR A 46 -2.45 -15.52 -10.36
CA THR A 46 -2.61 -16.98 -10.33
C THR A 46 -4.08 -17.38 -10.12
N SER A 47 -4.73 -16.78 -9.13
CA SER A 47 -6.16 -17.04 -8.82
C SER A 47 -7.10 -16.54 -9.91
N SER A 48 -6.66 -15.60 -10.77
CA SER A 48 -7.45 -15.15 -11.92
C SER A 48 -7.68 -16.24 -12.96
N GLY A 49 -6.76 -17.21 -13.03
CA GLY A 49 -6.74 -18.25 -14.06
C GLY A 49 -6.29 -17.77 -15.45
N GLN A 50 -5.85 -16.51 -15.57
CA GLN A 50 -5.31 -15.98 -16.82
C GLN A 50 -3.80 -16.25 -16.89
N PRO A 51 -3.26 -16.66 -18.05
CA PRO A 51 -1.82 -16.77 -18.21
C PRO A 51 -1.18 -15.37 -18.11
N PHE A 52 -0.11 -15.27 -17.33
CA PHE A 52 0.57 -13.99 -17.08
C PHE A 52 2.09 -14.15 -17.04
N ARG A 53 2.78 -13.01 -17.19
CA ARG A 53 4.22 -12.87 -16.98
C ARG A 53 4.49 -11.54 -16.28
N ILE A 54 5.05 -11.58 -15.06
CA ILE A 54 5.51 -10.38 -14.36
C ILE A 54 6.91 -10.04 -14.83
N GLN A 55 7.12 -8.75 -15.12
CA GLN A 55 8.38 -8.17 -15.55
C GLN A 55 8.73 -7.02 -14.60
N PRO A 56 9.64 -7.24 -13.64
CA PRO A 56 10.19 -6.15 -12.86
C PRO A 56 10.93 -5.15 -13.76
N VAL A 57 10.70 -3.86 -13.52
CA VAL A 57 11.36 -2.74 -14.19
C VAL A 57 12.10 -1.93 -13.16
N GLU A 58 13.41 -1.89 -13.22
CA GLU A 58 14.22 -1.15 -12.26
C GLU A 58 14.01 0.36 -12.42
N LEU A 59 13.44 0.98 -11.38
CA LEU A 59 13.10 2.41 -11.34
C LEU A 59 13.36 2.96 -9.92
N ASP A 60 14.26 3.95 -9.83
CA ASP A 60 14.44 4.74 -8.60
C ASP A 60 13.74 6.10 -8.73
N LEU A 61 12.43 6.05 -8.63
CA LEU A 61 11.56 7.23 -8.77
C LEU A 61 10.70 7.42 -7.53
N ASN A 62 10.34 8.67 -7.22
CA ASN A 62 9.32 8.94 -6.22
C ASN A 62 7.93 8.55 -6.72
N GLN A 63 6.96 8.43 -5.79
CA GLN A 63 5.61 7.97 -6.11
C GLN A 63 4.91 8.86 -7.14
N PHE A 64 5.08 10.18 -7.09
CA PHE A 64 4.48 11.10 -8.05
C PHE A 64 4.95 10.82 -9.49
N THR A 65 6.25 10.60 -9.68
CA THR A 65 6.80 10.27 -11.00
C THR A 65 6.39 8.87 -11.46
N LEU A 66 6.31 7.88 -10.53
CA LEU A 66 5.79 6.54 -10.82
C LEU A 66 4.32 6.59 -11.28
N GLN A 67 3.47 7.40 -10.63
CA GLN A 67 2.09 7.63 -11.06
C GLN A 67 2.01 8.14 -12.51
N GLN A 68 2.86 9.11 -12.87
CA GLN A 68 2.90 9.61 -14.24
C GLN A 68 3.35 8.55 -15.26
N GLN A 69 4.29 7.68 -14.90
CA GLN A 69 4.70 6.56 -15.76
C GLN A 69 3.59 5.52 -15.89
N LEU A 70 2.88 5.24 -14.79
CA LEU A 70 1.77 4.30 -14.76
C LEU A 70 0.60 4.79 -15.62
N SER A 71 0.24 6.07 -15.56
CA SER A 71 -0.84 6.62 -16.39
C SER A 71 -0.59 6.47 -17.88
N LYS A 72 0.68 6.54 -18.31
CA LYS A 72 1.08 6.30 -19.69
C LYS A 72 1.13 4.83 -20.11
N GLY A 73 1.25 3.91 -19.16
CA GLY A 73 1.28 2.46 -19.37
C GLY A 73 2.45 1.90 -20.19
N LYS A 74 3.43 2.71 -20.54
CA LYS A 74 4.55 2.29 -21.44
C LYS A 74 5.63 1.55 -20.66
N THR A 75 6.09 2.14 -19.56
CA THR A 75 7.20 1.62 -18.74
C THR A 75 6.72 0.60 -17.72
N ILE A 76 5.68 0.96 -16.96
CA ILE A 76 4.99 0.11 -15.99
C ILE A 76 3.49 0.14 -16.26
N ASN A 77 2.76 -0.89 -15.86
CA ASN A 77 1.31 -0.96 -16.04
C ASN A 77 0.54 -1.33 -14.79
N VAL A 78 1.21 -1.67 -13.69
CA VAL A 78 0.63 -1.83 -12.36
C VAL A 78 1.59 -1.31 -11.29
N PHE A 79 1.01 -0.71 -10.26
CA PHE A 79 1.71 -0.30 -9.04
C PHE A 79 0.72 -0.29 -7.87
N TRP A 80 1.23 -0.16 -6.65
CA TRP A 80 0.42 -0.09 -5.42
C TRP A 80 0.71 1.20 -4.68
N MET A 81 -0.37 1.87 -4.27
CA MET A 81 -0.31 3.19 -3.63
C MET A 81 -1.48 3.35 -2.66
N GLY A 82 -1.32 4.19 -1.66
CA GLY A 82 -2.45 4.70 -0.88
C GLY A 82 -3.43 5.44 -1.79
N THR A 83 -4.72 5.17 -1.63
CA THR A 83 -5.72 5.74 -2.53
C THR A 83 -5.98 7.22 -2.30
N SER A 84 -6.36 7.90 -3.37
CA SER A 84 -6.82 9.29 -3.38
C SER A 84 -7.76 9.54 -4.57
N SER A 85 -8.57 10.59 -4.51
CA SER A 85 -9.43 10.99 -5.61
C SER A 85 -8.66 11.27 -6.90
N GLU A 86 -7.45 11.82 -6.78
CA GLU A 86 -6.57 12.08 -7.92
C GLU A 86 -6.13 10.78 -8.61
N LEU A 87 -5.69 9.78 -7.82
CA LEU A 87 -5.29 8.47 -8.34
C LEU A 87 -6.47 7.74 -8.99
N GLU A 88 -7.63 7.73 -8.33
CA GLU A 88 -8.84 7.06 -8.81
C GLU A 88 -9.40 7.70 -10.10
N SER A 89 -9.15 9.00 -10.31
CA SER A 89 -9.55 9.69 -11.54
C SER A 89 -8.64 9.43 -12.73
N SER A 90 -7.38 9.11 -12.49
CA SER A 90 -6.33 8.98 -13.52
C SER A 90 -5.91 7.55 -13.83
N LEU A 91 -6.23 6.61 -12.95
CA LEU A 91 -5.83 5.21 -13.01
C LEU A 91 -7.02 4.29 -12.74
N ILE A 92 -6.90 3.02 -13.06
CA ILE A 92 -7.88 2.01 -12.69
C ILE A 92 -7.50 1.44 -11.33
N ALA A 93 -8.27 1.77 -10.29
CA ALA A 93 -8.12 1.18 -8.97
C ALA A 93 -8.71 -0.23 -8.92
N VAL A 94 -8.02 -1.16 -8.29
CA VAL A 94 -8.57 -2.46 -7.89
C VAL A 94 -9.07 -2.33 -6.45
N PRO A 95 -10.38 -2.22 -6.19
CA PRO A 95 -10.93 -1.75 -4.92
C PRO A 95 -10.95 -2.83 -3.83
N ILE A 96 -9.82 -3.45 -3.58
CA ILE A 96 -9.61 -4.44 -2.52
C ILE A 96 -8.38 -4.00 -1.73
N PRO A 97 -8.54 -3.63 -0.43
CA PRO A 97 -7.43 -3.20 0.40
C PRO A 97 -6.38 -4.28 0.55
N LEU A 98 -5.13 -3.96 0.21
CA LEU A 98 -4.04 -4.96 0.21
C LEU A 98 -3.71 -5.44 1.62
N PHE A 99 -3.87 -4.58 2.63
CA PHE A 99 -3.56 -4.85 4.04
C PHE A 99 -4.77 -4.79 4.96
N ARG A 100 -5.99 -4.95 4.44
CA ARG A 100 -7.23 -5.02 5.22
C ARG A 100 -7.45 -3.85 6.19
N GLY A 101 -6.91 -2.67 5.89
CA GLY A 101 -7.02 -1.46 6.73
C GLY A 101 -5.88 -1.22 7.71
N LEU A 102 -4.92 -2.15 7.86
CA LEU A 102 -3.74 -1.95 8.71
C LEU A 102 -2.90 -0.72 8.29
N GLU A 103 -2.98 -0.32 7.04
CA GLU A 103 -2.35 0.90 6.52
C GLU A 103 -2.87 2.18 7.19
N GLY A 104 -4.09 2.19 7.70
CA GLY A 104 -4.67 3.31 8.43
C GLY A 104 -4.23 3.40 9.89
N LEU A 105 -3.48 2.43 10.39
CA LEU A 105 -2.89 2.42 11.73
C LEU A 105 -1.44 2.88 11.63
N ARG A 106 -1.13 4.02 12.22
CA ARG A 106 0.18 4.67 12.09
C ARG A 106 0.90 4.73 13.44
N LEU A 107 2.05 4.08 13.51
CA LEU A 107 3.05 4.32 14.52
C LEU A 107 4.09 5.30 13.96
N SER A 108 4.88 5.94 14.81
CA SER A 108 5.78 6.98 14.35
C SER A 108 7.23 6.65 14.66
N PHE A 109 8.12 6.97 13.72
CA PHE A 109 9.52 7.15 14.04
C PHE A 109 9.72 8.50 14.73
N ILE A 110 10.54 8.48 15.77
CA ILE A 110 10.98 9.65 16.52
C ILE A 110 12.48 9.55 16.78
N HIS A 111 13.12 10.65 17.19
CA HIS A 111 14.43 10.58 17.82
C HIS A 111 14.31 9.90 19.20
N ALA A 112 15.24 9.01 19.54
CA ALA A 112 15.15 8.19 20.74
C ALA A 112 14.95 9.00 22.03
N ASP A 113 15.59 10.17 22.13
CA ASP A 113 15.49 11.05 23.30
C ASP A 113 14.14 11.81 23.38
N ALA A 114 13.29 11.70 22.34
CA ALA A 114 12.03 12.42 22.31
C ALA A 114 10.87 11.67 23.00
N GLN A 115 11.04 10.41 23.44
CA GLN A 115 9.93 9.61 23.97
C GLN A 115 9.19 10.29 25.12
N GLU A 116 9.89 10.92 26.06
CA GLU A 116 9.26 11.62 27.18
C GLU A 116 8.37 12.79 26.72
N LYS A 117 8.73 13.48 25.64
CA LYS A 117 7.89 14.51 25.04
C LYS A 117 6.61 13.87 24.47
N PHE A 118 6.72 12.71 23.82
CA PHE A 118 5.56 12.01 23.27
C PHE A 118 4.65 11.41 24.33
N ASN A 119 5.16 11.01 25.49
CA ASN A 119 4.37 10.52 26.60
C ASN A 119 3.37 11.57 27.16
N GLN A 120 3.57 12.85 26.85
CA GLN A 120 2.68 13.94 27.25
C GLN A 120 1.59 14.27 26.20
N ILE A 121 1.65 13.67 25.02
CA ILE A 121 0.70 13.92 23.92
C ILE A 121 -0.54 13.03 24.14
N ASN A 122 -1.69 13.62 24.37
CA ASN A 122 -2.94 12.90 24.58
C ASN A 122 -4.06 13.31 23.63
N THR A 123 -3.90 14.42 22.94
CA THR A 123 -4.94 15.00 22.09
C THR A 123 -4.37 15.42 20.73
N LEU A 124 -5.27 15.61 19.76
CA LEU A 124 -4.90 16.21 18.49
C LEU A 124 -4.33 17.63 18.65
N ALA A 125 -4.80 18.38 19.65
CA ALA A 125 -4.29 19.73 19.93
C ALA A 125 -2.81 19.70 20.34
N ASP A 126 -2.40 18.71 21.13
CA ASP A 126 -1.01 18.51 21.50
C ASP A 126 -0.17 18.09 20.29
N LEU A 127 -0.69 17.14 19.48
CA LEU A 127 0.01 16.64 18.31
C LEU A 127 0.26 17.72 17.25
N LYS A 128 -0.65 18.72 17.13
CA LYS A 128 -0.49 19.87 16.23
C LYS A 128 0.68 20.79 16.56
N GLN A 129 1.23 20.70 17.76
CA GLN A 129 2.42 21.47 18.16
C GLN A 129 3.71 20.86 17.59
N LEU A 130 3.63 19.66 17.05
CA LEU A 130 4.75 18.92 16.52
C LEU A 130 4.80 19.01 14.99
N LYS A 131 6.01 18.85 14.44
CA LYS A 131 6.26 18.82 13.00
C LYS A 131 6.43 17.38 12.53
N THR A 132 5.64 16.98 11.55
CA THR A 132 5.75 15.66 10.94
C THR A 132 6.39 15.71 9.55
N ALA A 133 6.76 14.54 9.03
CA ALA A 133 7.23 14.38 7.67
C ALA A 133 6.48 13.27 6.95
N GLN A 134 6.40 13.40 5.61
CA GLN A 134 5.85 12.37 4.72
C GLN A 134 6.57 12.35 3.37
N GLY A 135 6.43 11.26 2.64
CA GLY A 135 6.99 11.12 1.30
C GLY A 135 6.30 12.04 0.29
N VAL A 136 7.09 12.55 -0.68
CA VAL A 136 6.54 13.35 -1.78
C VAL A 136 5.51 12.54 -2.57
N GLY A 137 4.32 13.09 -2.73
CA GLY A 137 3.21 12.49 -3.47
C GLY A 137 2.39 11.46 -2.68
N TRP A 138 2.67 11.28 -1.38
CA TRP A 138 1.85 10.39 -0.55
C TRP A 138 0.53 11.05 -0.15
N ALA A 139 -0.55 10.27 -0.18
CA ALA A 139 -1.89 10.75 0.20
C ALA A 139 -1.97 11.22 1.67
N ASP A 140 -1.10 10.66 2.52
CA ASP A 140 -0.96 11.02 3.93
C ASP A 140 -0.68 12.51 4.17
N ASN A 141 0.02 13.19 3.24
CA ASN A 141 0.28 14.62 3.34
C ASN A 141 -1.02 15.41 3.54
N LYS A 142 -2.02 15.15 2.70
CA LYS A 142 -3.33 15.83 2.78
C LYS A 142 -4.07 15.53 4.08
N ILE A 143 -3.95 14.29 4.61
CA ILE A 143 -4.61 13.89 5.85
C ILE A 143 -4.02 14.64 7.05
N LEU A 144 -2.69 14.68 7.15
CA LEU A 144 -1.98 15.34 8.24
C LEU A 144 -2.15 16.86 8.19
N GLU A 145 -2.00 17.47 7.01
CA GLU A 145 -2.20 18.90 6.78
C GLU A 145 -3.65 19.32 7.08
N ASN A 146 -4.64 18.54 6.63
CA ASN A 146 -6.05 18.79 6.93
C ASN A 146 -6.37 18.70 8.42
N ALA A 147 -5.67 17.83 9.14
CA ALA A 147 -5.76 17.75 10.59
C ALA A 147 -5.07 18.93 11.30
N GLY A 148 -4.39 19.81 10.58
CA GLY A 148 -3.67 20.97 11.10
C GLY A 148 -2.30 20.63 11.69
N ILE A 149 -1.70 19.51 11.31
CA ILE A 149 -0.36 19.09 11.73
C ILE A 149 0.66 19.64 10.72
N PRO A 150 1.66 20.45 11.13
CA PRO A 150 2.70 20.95 10.25
C PRO A 150 3.46 19.81 9.59
N THR A 151 3.33 19.65 8.27
CA THR A 151 3.83 18.49 7.52
C THR A 151 4.91 18.91 6.53
N PHE A 152 6.07 18.26 6.61
CA PHE A 152 7.15 18.39 5.64
C PHE A 152 7.10 17.25 4.64
N SER A 153 7.08 17.57 3.34
CA SER A 153 7.12 16.57 2.28
C SER A 153 8.54 16.45 1.71
N GLY A 154 9.11 15.25 1.78
CA GLY A 154 10.49 14.99 1.40
C GLY A 154 10.71 13.66 0.69
N ARG A 155 11.95 13.46 0.18
CA ARG A 155 12.34 12.17 -0.38
C ARG A 155 12.39 11.12 0.74
N TYR A 156 11.70 9.99 0.56
CA TYR A 156 11.58 8.91 1.54
C TYR A 156 12.92 8.54 2.23
N SER A 157 13.96 8.26 1.46
CA SER A 157 15.28 7.89 2.02
C SER A 157 15.93 8.98 2.88
N SER A 158 15.54 10.25 2.73
CA SER A 158 16.08 11.36 3.52
C SER A 158 15.34 11.59 4.83
N LEU A 159 14.08 11.12 4.96
CA LEU A 159 13.25 11.37 6.12
C LEU A 159 13.78 10.70 7.39
N PHE A 160 14.31 9.49 7.26
CA PHE A 160 14.91 8.76 8.39
C PHE A 160 16.10 9.50 8.99
N ARG A 161 16.95 10.10 8.14
CA ARG A 161 18.06 10.91 8.60
C ARG A 161 17.57 12.14 9.36
N LEU A 162 16.53 12.84 8.87
CA LEU A 162 15.98 14.02 9.54
C LEU A 162 15.44 13.69 10.93
N ILE A 163 14.83 12.53 11.12
CA ILE A 163 14.37 12.06 12.44
C ILE A 163 15.57 11.69 13.32
N ASN A 164 16.54 10.94 12.77
CA ASN A 164 17.74 10.54 13.51
C ASN A 164 18.57 11.72 14.00
N ASP A 165 18.61 12.81 13.23
CA ASP A 165 19.36 14.03 13.57
C ASP A 165 18.61 14.90 14.61
N GLY A 166 17.29 14.72 14.80
CA GLY A 166 16.49 15.36 15.83
C GLY A 166 16.21 16.86 15.68
N ASP A 167 16.56 17.47 14.53
CA ASP A 167 16.62 18.93 14.40
C ASP A 167 15.33 19.61 13.95
N LYS A 168 14.62 19.04 12.98
CA LYS A 168 13.61 19.76 12.20
C LYS A 168 12.24 19.13 12.20
N ILE A 169 12.21 17.84 12.40
CA ILE A 169 11.03 17.00 12.32
C ILE A 169 10.92 16.21 13.61
N ASP A 170 9.78 16.28 14.26
CA ASP A 170 9.54 15.59 15.53
C ASP A 170 9.19 14.13 15.33
N PHE A 171 8.41 13.80 14.28
CA PHE A 171 7.95 12.43 14.04
C PHE A 171 7.68 12.15 12.56
N PHE A 172 7.76 10.86 12.21
CA PHE A 172 7.46 10.36 10.87
C PHE A 172 6.51 9.16 10.97
N PRO A 173 5.19 9.36 10.74
CA PRO A 173 4.20 8.29 10.79
C PRO A 173 4.42 7.29 9.66
N ARG A 174 4.46 6.01 10.03
CA ARG A 174 4.55 4.88 9.10
C ARG A 174 3.40 3.91 9.34
N ALA A 175 3.00 3.17 8.33
CA ALA A 175 2.01 2.14 8.51
C ALA A 175 2.51 1.06 9.48
N LEU A 176 1.59 0.52 10.27
CA LEU A 176 1.88 -0.57 11.20
C LEU A 176 2.64 -1.72 10.55
N VAL A 177 2.26 -2.05 9.32
CA VAL A 177 2.85 -3.16 8.54
C VAL A 177 4.24 -2.85 7.96
N GLU A 178 4.72 -1.62 8.09
CA GLU A 178 6.00 -1.15 7.54
C GLU A 178 7.05 -0.91 8.63
N ILE A 179 6.65 -0.25 9.71
CA ILE A 179 7.55 0.45 10.63
C ILE A 179 8.58 -0.46 11.32
N PHE A 180 8.18 -1.66 11.73
CA PHE A 180 9.08 -2.57 12.45
C PHE A 180 10.19 -3.11 11.55
N ALA A 181 9.83 -3.42 10.33
CA ALA A 181 10.77 -3.89 9.34
C ALA A 181 11.73 -2.79 8.90
N GLU A 182 11.22 -1.58 8.63
CA GLU A 182 12.04 -0.41 8.35
C GLU A 182 13.01 -0.12 9.50
N ARG A 183 12.54 -0.22 10.75
CA ARG A 183 13.41 -0.05 11.92
C ARG A 183 14.54 -1.06 11.95
N SER A 184 14.23 -2.34 11.69
CA SER A 184 15.23 -3.42 11.68
C SER A 184 16.28 -3.20 10.59
N GLU A 185 15.88 -2.78 9.40
CA GLU A 185 16.79 -2.51 8.28
C GLU A 185 17.68 -1.28 8.50
N LEU A 186 17.15 -0.27 9.20
CA LEU A 186 17.77 1.05 9.30
C LEU A 186 18.55 1.29 10.58
N VAL A 187 18.44 0.41 11.59
CA VAL A 187 19.03 0.63 12.92
C VAL A 187 20.54 0.86 12.90
N ALA A 188 21.25 0.16 12.04
CA ALA A 188 22.71 0.31 11.92
C ALA A 188 23.12 1.66 11.33
N GLN A 189 22.31 2.20 10.41
CA GLN A 189 22.57 3.48 9.75
C GLN A 189 22.06 4.67 10.58
N TYR A 190 20.96 4.48 11.31
CA TYR A 190 20.26 5.53 12.08
C TYR A 190 20.04 5.06 13.53
N PRO A 191 21.08 5.08 14.38
CA PRO A 191 21.01 4.52 15.73
C PRO A 191 20.03 5.24 16.65
N ASN A 192 19.78 6.54 16.45
CA ASN A 192 18.84 7.33 17.23
C ASN A 192 17.38 7.23 16.74
N LEU A 193 17.14 6.49 15.65
CA LEU A 193 15.78 6.27 15.13
C LEU A 193 15.05 5.29 16.06
N ALA A 194 13.98 5.71 16.70
CA ALA A 194 13.15 4.88 17.58
C ALA A 194 11.70 4.82 17.10
N ILE A 195 11.00 3.75 17.44
CA ILE A 195 9.54 3.67 17.28
C ILE A 195 8.91 4.22 18.56
N GLU A 196 8.09 5.25 18.40
CA GLU A 196 7.31 5.87 19.45
C GLU A 196 6.37 4.86 20.13
N GLN A 197 6.24 4.88 21.46
CA GLN A 197 5.57 3.81 22.23
C GLN A 197 4.21 4.21 22.80
N HIS A 198 3.81 5.48 22.74
CA HIS A 198 2.64 6.01 23.42
C HIS A 198 1.42 6.25 22.52
N LEU A 199 1.64 6.66 21.25
CA LEU A 199 0.58 7.07 20.34
C LEU A 199 0.26 6.03 19.28
N LEU A 200 -1.02 5.97 18.91
CA LEU A 200 -1.53 5.39 17.68
C LEU A 200 -2.27 6.49 16.91
N ILE A 201 -1.74 6.92 15.80
CA ILE A 201 -2.47 7.80 14.88
C ILE A 201 -3.31 6.90 13.97
N ARG A 202 -4.61 7.18 13.85
CA ARG A 202 -5.53 6.38 13.05
C ARG A 202 -6.31 7.25 12.08
N TYR A 203 -6.41 6.82 10.83
CA TYR A 203 -7.28 7.42 9.82
C TYR A 203 -7.77 6.41 8.79
N PRO A 204 -8.95 6.65 8.17
CA PRO A 204 -9.43 5.83 7.07
C PRO A 204 -8.43 5.85 5.92
N PHE A 205 -7.89 4.68 5.57
CA PHE A 205 -6.87 4.58 4.53
C PHE A 205 -6.82 3.17 3.95
N ALA A 206 -6.57 3.08 2.66
CA ALA A 206 -6.31 1.82 1.99
C ALA A 206 -5.23 1.97 0.92
N GLN A 207 -4.43 0.95 0.77
CA GLN A 207 -3.55 0.77 -0.37
C GLN A 207 -4.22 -0.17 -1.37
N PHE A 208 -4.22 0.20 -2.65
CA PHE A 208 -4.76 -0.60 -3.74
C PHE A 208 -3.70 -0.89 -4.79
N PHE A 209 -3.91 -1.94 -5.58
CA PHE A 209 -3.30 -2.01 -6.90
C PHE A 209 -3.97 -1.00 -7.81
N PHE A 210 -3.15 -0.17 -8.44
CA PHE A 210 -3.54 0.74 -9.51
C PHE A 210 -2.96 0.24 -10.83
N VAL A 211 -3.80 0.24 -11.86
CA VAL A 211 -3.45 -0.22 -13.20
C VAL A 211 -3.60 0.93 -14.19
N SER A 212 -2.70 1.01 -15.14
CA SER A 212 -2.80 1.98 -16.23
C SER A 212 -4.14 1.85 -16.96
N PRO A 213 -4.79 2.97 -17.34
CA PRO A 213 -6.03 2.96 -18.14
C PRO A 213 -5.92 2.19 -19.46
N GLU A 214 -4.70 2.05 -20.00
CA GLU A 214 -4.41 1.28 -21.20
C GLU A 214 -4.56 -0.24 -21.03
N TYR A 215 -4.70 -0.73 -19.77
CA TYR A 215 -4.70 -2.15 -19.45
C TYR A 215 -5.93 -2.60 -18.62
N PRO A 216 -7.18 -2.31 -19.07
CA PRO A 216 -8.39 -2.65 -18.28
C PRO A 216 -8.56 -4.17 -18.07
N LYS A 217 -8.08 -4.99 -19.00
CA LYS A 217 -8.10 -6.46 -18.83
C LYS A 217 -7.19 -6.93 -17.69
N LEU A 218 -6.04 -6.26 -17.50
CA LEU A 218 -5.16 -6.57 -16.39
C LEU A 218 -5.80 -6.18 -15.05
N ALA A 219 -6.40 -5.00 -14.96
CA ALA A 219 -7.15 -4.58 -13.77
C ALA A 219 -8.24 -5.57 -13.39
N LYS A 220 -9.04 -6.01 -14.39
CA LYS A 220 -10.10 -7.01 -14.17
C LYS A 220 -9.54 -8.36 -13.74
N ALA A 221 -8.41 -8.80 -14.30
CA ALA A 221 -7.78 -10.06 -13.91
C ALA A 221 -7.30 -10.01 -12.44
N ILE A 222 -6.62 -8.91 -12.03
CA ILE A 222 -6.17 -8.73 -10.65
C ILE A 222 -7.37 -8.70 -9.69
N GLN A 223 -8.42 -7.95 -10.00
CA GLN A 223 -9.63 -7.87 -9.19
C GLN A 223 -10.28 -9.24 -9.03
N THR A 224 -10.55 -9.92 -10.15
CA THR A 224 -11.18 -11.25 -10.12
C THR A 224 -10.33 -12.27 -9.35
N GLY A 225 -9.00 -12.19 -9.49
CA GLY A 225 -8.11 -13.06 -8.75
C GLY A 225 -8.13 -12.81 -7.24
N LEU A 226 -8.12 -11.56 -6.80
CA LEU A 226 -8.26 -11.23 -5.37
C LEU A 226 -9.64 -11.67 -4.82
N GLU A 227 -10.73 -11.41 -5.55
CA GLU A 227 -12.07 -11.86 -5.17
C GLU A 227 -12.13 -13.38 -4.99
N ARG A 228 -11.52 -14.15 -5.89
CA ARG A 228 -11.41 -15.61 -5.79
C ARG A 228 -10.53 -16.04 -4.62
N ALA A 229 -9.39 -15.40 -4.43
CA ALA A 229 -8.50 -15.69 -3.31
C ALA A 229 -9.15 -15.42 -1.94
N TYR A 230 -10.05 -14.42 -1.86
CA TYR A 230 -10.88 -14.23 -0.67
C TYR A 230 -11.92 -15.34 -0.52
N ALA A 231 -12.57 -15.73 -1.62
CA ALA A 231 -13.62 -16.75 -1.60
C ALA A 231 -13.11 -18.15 -1.23
N ASP A 232 -11.90 -18.51 -1.67
CA ASP A 232 -11.28 -19.81 -1.38
C ASP A 232 -10.40 -19.81 -0.11
N GLY A 233 -10.23 -18.65 0.53
CA GLY A 233 -9.44 -18.47 1.75
C GLY A 233 -7.93 -18.30 1.54
N SER A 234 -7.43 -18.39 0.31
CA SER A 234 -6.00 -18.28 0.02
C SER A 234 -5.44 -16.87 0.32
N PHE A 235 -6.25 -15.82 0.13
CA PHE A 235 -5.88 -14.47 0.57
C PHE A 235 -5.69 -14.41 2.09
N MET A 236 -6.66 -14.93 2.87
CA MET A 236 -6.57 -14.90 4.32
C MET A 236 -5.40 -15.72 4.85
N LYS A 237 -5.13 -16.87 4.21
CA LYS A 237 -3.94 -17.67 4.53
C LYS A 237 -2.67 -16.87 4.23
N PHE A 238 -2.55 -16.26 3.05
CA PHE A 238 -1.40 -15.43 2.67
C PHE A 238 -1.17 -14.27 3.65
N PHE A 239 -2.24 -13.57 4.03
CA PHE A 239 -2.20 -12.44 4.95
C PHE A 239 -1.79 -12.87 6.37
N ASN A 240 -2.46 -13.88 6.92
CA ASN A 240 -2.24 -14.33 8.30
C ASN A 240 -0.90 -15.08 8.50
N ASP A 241 -0.41 -15.75 7.45
CA ASP A 241 0.89 -16.46 7.50
C ASP A 241 2.08 -15.53 7.24
N ASN A 242 1.85 -14.28 6.83
CA ASN A 242 2.93 -13.34 6.57
C ASN A 242 3.66 -12.99 7.87
N PRO A 243 4.97 -13.31 7.99
CA PRO A 243 5.70 -13.14 9.25
C PRO A 243 5.79 -11.68 9.69
N LYS A 244 5.84 -10.76 8.75
CA LYS A 244 5.98 -9.32 9.00
C LYS A 244 4.67 -8.71 9.52
N ILE A 245 3.53 -9.13 8.97
CA ILE A 245 2.22 -8.73 9.50
C ILE A 245 2.04 -9.28 10.92
N ARG A 246 2.39 -10.53 11.15
CA ARG A 246 2.31 -11.15 12.48
C ARG A 246 3.22 -10.45 13.50
N GLU A 247 4.46 -10.19 13.13
CA GLU A 247 5.41 -9.46 13.95
C GLU A 247 4.90 -8.04 14.27
N ALA A 248 4.43 -7.32 13.26
CA ALA A 248 3.89 -5.98 13.41
C ALA A 248 2.73 -5.94 14.40
N LEU A 249 1.75 -6.84 14.25
CA LEU A 249 0.60 -6.92 15.15
C LEU A 249 1.02 -7.31 16.58
N ALA A 250 1.96 -8.23 16.75
CA ALA A 250 2.46 -8.66 18.05
C ALA A 250 3.27 -7.57 18.77
N SER A 251 4.02 -6.75 18.01
CA SER A 251 4.94 -5.74 18.56
C SER A 251 4.31 -4.36 18.77
N ALA A 252 3.15 -4.12 18.19
CA ALA A 252 2.54 -2.78 18.17
C ALA A 252 1.98 -2.32 19.50
N ASN A 253 1.60 -3.22 20.42
CA ASN A 253 0.96 -2.92 21.70
C ASN A 253 -0.25 -1.96 21.55
N LEU A 254 -1.11 -2.21 20.55
CA LEU A 254 -2.17 -1.27 20.14
C LEU A 254 -3.11 -0.88 21.29
N ASP A 255 -3.45 -1.82 22.16
CA ASP A 255 -4.37 -1.60 23.30
C ASP A 255 -3.79 -0.70 24.40
N GLN A 256 -2.47 -0.48 24.38
CA GLN A 256 -1.77 0.34 25.38
C GLN A 256 -1.52 1.77 24.89
N ARG A 257 -1.90 2.08 23.65
CA ARG A 257 -1.62 3.37 23.02
C ARG A 257 -2.79 4.34 23.11
N VAL A 258 -2.47 5.61 23.31
CA VAL A 258 -3.44 6.69 23.12
C VAL A 258 -3.73 6.83 21.63
N THR A 259 -4.99 6.60 21.26
CA THR A 259 -5.42 6.70 19.86
C THR A 259 -5.85 8.12 19.52
N ILE A 260 -5.19 8.73 18.52
CA ILE A 260 -5.60 10.00 17.93
C ILE A 260 -6.15 9.72 16.53
N ALA A 261 -7.48 9.85 16.39
CA ALA A 261 -8.17 9.67 15.12
C ALA A 261 -8.12 10.96 14.29
N LEU A 262 -7.74 10.85 13.03
CA LEU A 262 -7.75 11.96 12.07
C LEU A 262 -8.80 11.69 10.99
N PRO A 263 -9.54 12.72 10.54
CA PRO A 263 -10.41 12.58 9.39
C PRO A 263 -9.57 12.48 8.11
N ASN A 264 -9.96 11.61 7.19
CA ASN A 264 -9.42 11.64 5.85
C ASN A 264 -10.27 12.57 4.98
N PRO A 265 -9.74 13.71 4.50
CA PRO A 265 -10.50 14.63 3.66
C PRO A 265 -10.81 14.05 2.26
N ASP A 266 -10.11 12.99 1.89
CA ASP A 266 -10.23 12.33 0.58
C ASP A 266 -10.92 10.95 0.69
N MET A 267 -12.03 10.90 1.46
CA MET A 267 -12.91 9.73 1.53
C MET A 267 -13.71 9.62 0.23
N THR A 268 -13.12 8.95 -0.76
CA THR A 268 -13.74 8.77 -2.07
C THR A 268 -15.00 7.90 -2.01
N PRO A 269 -15.93 8.01 -2.98
CA PRO A 269 -17.05 7.08 -3.10
C PRO A 269 -16.60 5.63 -3.22
N LEU A 270 -15.47 5.38 -3.92
CA LEU A 270 -14.90 4.05 -4.05
C LEU A 270 -14.48 3.48 -2.69
N LEU A 271 -13.69 4.24 -1.92
CA LEU A 271 -13.22 3.83 -0.60
C LEU A 271 -14.39 3.54 0.36
N LYS A 272 -15.46 4.35 0.30
CA LYS A 272 -16.68 4.16 1.09
C LYS A 272 -17.49 2.92 0.69
N SER A 273 -17.41 2.50 -0.57
CA SER A 273 -18.18 1.38 -1.12
C SER A 273 -17.56 0.00 -0.90
N ILE A 274 -16.35 -0.05 -0.35
CA ILE A 274 -15.63 -1.32 -0.16
C ILE A 274 -16.35 -2.21 0.86
N PRO A 275 -16.70 -3.46 0.49
CA PRO A 275 -17.37 -4.39 1.38
C PRO A 275 -16.60 -4.65 2.68
N ALA A 276 -17.34 -4.77 3.79
CA ALA A 276 -16.78 -4.97 5.13
C ALA A 276 -15.87 -6.21 5.23
N GLN A 277 -16.13 -7.25 4.44
CA GLN A 277 -15.30 -8.47 4.41
C GLN A 277 -13.84 -8.24 4.05
N TYR A 278 -13.53 -7.13 3.34
CA TYR A 278 -12.16 -6.78 2.95
C TYR A 278 -11.41 -5.97 4.04
N TRP A 279 -12.08 -5.68 5.16
CA TRP A 279 -11.51 -4.92 6.27
C TRP A 279 -11.32 -5.78 7.51
N GLU A 280 -10.18 -5.67 8.17
CA GLU A 280 -9.94 -6.07 9.57
C GLU A 280 -10.14 -4.85 10.48
N TYR A 281 -9.66 -3.69 9.98
CA TYR A 281 -9.74 -2.40 10.64
C TYR A 281 -10.47 -1.44 9.71
N PRO A 282 -11.80 -1.47 9.66
CA PRO A 282 -12.57 -0.64 8.75
C PRO A 282 -12.35 0.85 9.03
N PRO A 283 -12.44 1.69 8.00
CA PRO A 283 -12.46 3.12 8.20
C PRO A 283 -13.65 3.47 9.08
N GLN A 284 -13.40 4.12 10.21
CA GLN A 284 -14.45 4.71 11.01
C GLN A 284 -14.74 6.08 10.40
N GLY A 285 -15.99 6.25 9.92
CA GLY A 285 -16.51 7.51 9.39
C GLY A 285 -16.85 8.48 10.51
#